data_1919481e703eb1f4d0bc0b3704fe8dbb
#
_entry.id   1919481e703eb1f4d0bc0b3704fe8dbb
#
_cell.length_a   1.000
_cell.length_b   1.000
_cell.length_c   1.000
_cell.angle_alpha   90.00
_cell.angle_beta   90.00
_cell.angle_gamma   90.00
#
_symmetry.space_group_name_H-M   'P 1'
#
loop_
_entity.id
_entity.type
_entity.pdbx_description
1 polymer ?
#
loop_
_entity_poly.entity_id
_entity_poly.type
_entity_poly.pdbx_seq_one_letter_code
_entity_poly.pdbx_strand_id
1 'polypeptide(L)'
;MPHTTNHHTPEHIAVMGAGSWGTTLAKVFADAGSTVTIWARRPQIADTINTHHHNPDYLPGIQLPTTLTATTNPTHALAGATIVVLAVPSQTLRDNLATWAPHIPTDATLVSLAKGIETDTFLRMSQVIADVAGADPSRIAVLSGPNLAKEIALQQPAATVIACTDEHRAKQVQAAVGAPYFRPYTNTDVIGAEIGGTCKNVIALACGMASGNGLGENTLASLITRGLAEITRLGTAMGADPRTFAGLAGLGDLVATCSSPLSRNRTFGYRLGQGGTLEEATQATNGQVAEGVTSSAAINALAHTHNVEMPITQAVYGVCHQGLAVIDMVAALMGRTKKSE
;
A
#
# COMPACT_ATOMS: atom_id res chain seq x y z
N MET A 1 -5.15 -36.55 0.21
CA MET A 1 -6.38 -36.10 0.87
C MET A 1 -7.21 -35.38 -0.18
N PRO A 2 -8.51 -35.68 -0.33
CA PRO A 2 -9.31 -34.98 -1.36
C PRO A 2 -9.46 -33.53 -0.98
N HIS A 3 -9.14 -32.63 -1.96
CA HIS A 3 -9.43 -31.22 -1.89
C HIS A 3 -10.95 -31.05 -1.84
N THR A 4 -11.49 -30.67 -0.70
CA THR A 4 -12.84 -30.13 -0.61
C THR A 4 -12.87 -28.85 -1.44
N THR A 5 -13.47 -28.92 -2.61
CA THR A 5 -13.87 -27.74 -3.38
C THR A 5 -14.94 -27.01 -2.54
N ASN A 6 -14.53 -26.02 -1.76
CA ASN A 6 -15.46 -25.06 -1.20
C ASN A 6 -16.13 -24.37 -2.40
N HIS A 7 -17.39 -24.69 -2.66
CA HIS A 7 -18.24 -23.92 -3.59
C HIS A 7 -18.48 -22.54 -2.98
N HIS A 8 -17.50 -21.62 -3.20
CA HIS A 8 -17.70 -20.23 -2.87
C HIS A 8 -18.63 -19.64 -3.93
N THR A 9 -19.71 -19.00 -3.50
CA THR A 9 -20.54 -18.20 -4.41
C THR A 9 -19.64 -17.12 -5.02
N PRO A 10 -19.61 -16.95 -6.35
CA PRO A 10 -18.79 -15.91 -6.96
C PRO A 10 -19.15 -14.54 -6.40
N GLU A 11 -18.16 -13.86 -5.81
CA GLU A 11 -18.34 -12.49 -5.33
C GLU A 11 -18.35 -11.51 -6.51
N HIS A 12 -19.10 -10.42 -6.37
CA HIS A 12 -19.05 -9.31 -7.31
C HIS A 12 -18.12 -8.22 -6.76
N ILE A 13 -17.00 -8.01 -7.44
CA ILE A 13 -15.91 -7.14 -6.99
C ILE A 13 -15.88 -5.88 -7.85
N ALA A 14 -16.00 -4.72 -7.23
CA ALA A 14 -15.70 -3.43 -7.85
C ALA A 14 -14.28 -2.99 -7.46
N VAL A 15 -13.38 -2.80 -8.43
CA VAL A 15 -12.04 -2.24 -8.19
C VAL A 15 -12.01 -0.80 -8.66
N MET A 16 -11.96 0.13 -7.72
CA MET A 16 -12.00 1.57 -7.97
C MET A 16 -10.59 2.13 -8.16
N GLY A 17 -10.09 1.98 -9.38
CA GLY A 17 -8.77 2.45 -9.80
C GLY A 17 -7.99 1.42 -10.63
N ALA A 18 -7.68 1.78 -11.88
CA ALA A 18 -6.95 0.94 -12.85
C ALA A 18 -5.45 1.26 -12.90
N GLY A 19 -4.85 1.61 -11.76
CA GLY A 19 -3.40 1.70 -11.63
C GLY A 19 -2.73 0.32 -11.56
N SER A 20 -1.40 0.27 -11.43
CA SER A 20 -0.65 -0.99 -11.43
C SER A 20 -1.18 -1.98 -10.37
N TRP A 21 -1.32 -1.54 -9.12
CA TRP A 21 -1.78 -2.42 -8.04
C TRP A 21 -3.27 -2.76 -8.13
N GLY A 22 -4.13 -1.78 -8.50
CA GLY A 22 -5.56 -2.04 -8.71
C GLY A 22 -5.82 -3.05 -9.84
N THR A 23 -5.13 -2.91 -10.98
CA THR A 23 -5.23 -3.87 -12.10
C THR A 23 -4.71 -5.26 -11.71
N THR A 24 -3.59 -5.32 -10.99
CA THR A 24 -3.05 -6.61 -10.51
C THR A 24 -4.03 -7.31 -9.58
N LEU A 25 -4.60 -6.60 -8.60
CA LEU A 25 -5.53 -7.21 -7.67
C LEU A 25 -6.87 -7.59 -8.34
N ALA A 26 -7.35 -6.79 -9.29
CA ALA A 26 -8.50 -7.15 -10.13
C ALA A 26 -8.26 -8.47 -10.88
N LYS A 27 -7.05 -8.66 -11.43
CA LYS A 27 -6.64 -9.92 -12.04
C LYS A 27 -6.67 -11.07 -11.02
N VAL A 28 -6.12 -10.88 -9.81
CA VAL A 28 -6.10 -11.91 -8.77
C VAL A 28 -7.52 -12.34 -8.39
N PHE A 29 -8.44 -11.40 -8.18
CA PHE A 29 -9.86 -11.71 -7.90
C PHE A 29 -10.51 -12.49 -9.04
N ALA A 30 -10.25 -12.09 -10.29
CA ALA A 30 -10.78 -12.79 -11.46
C ALA A 30 -10.18 -14.20 -11.62
N ASP A 31 -8.88 -14.37 -11.39
CA ASP A 31 -8.20 -15.68 -11.39
C ASP A 31 -8.74 -16.58 -10.23
N ALA A 32 -9.19 -16.00 -9.13
CA ALA A 32 -9.84 -16.69 -8.03
C ALA A 32 -11.32 -17.07 -8.30
N GLY A 33 -11.89 -16.64 -9.45
CA GLY A 33 -13.24 -16.98 -9.87
C GLY A 33 -14.31 -15.95 -9.55
N SER A 34 -13.94 -14.76 -9.05
CA SER A 34 -14.89 -13.66 -8.81
C SER A 34 -15.27 -12.94 -10.12
N THR A 35 -16.46 -12.35 -10.16
CA THR A 35 -16.83 -11.40 -11.20
C THR A 35 -16.27 -10.03 -10.87
N VAL A 36 -15.44 -9.45 -11.76
CA VAL A 36 -14.70 -8.22 -11.48
C VAL A 36 -15.01 -7.13 -12.47
N THR A 37 -15.37 -5.96 -11.96
CA THR A 37 -15.47 -4.73 -12.74
C THR A 37 -14.47 -3.70 -12.21
N ILE A 38 -13.57 -3.23 -13.08
CA ILE A 38 -12.58 -2.21 -12.73
C ILE A 38 -13.03 -0.84 -13.23
N TRP A 39 -13.01 0.16 -12.36
CA TRP A 39 -13.21 1.54 -12.77
C TRP A 39 -11.88 2.17 -13.21
N ALA A 40 -11.87 2.74 -14.41
CA ALA A 40 -10.75 3.45 -14.98
C ALA A 40 -11.13 4.90 -15.29
N ARG A 41 -10.36 5.87 -14.78
CA ARG A 41 -10.61 7.30 -15.04
C ARG A 41 -10.50 7.67 -16.52
N ARG A 42 -9.58 7.02 -17.25
CA ARG A 42 -9.31 7.26 -18.67
C ARG A 42 -10.06 6.26 -19.54
N PRO A 43 -10.91 6.73 -20.51
CA PRO A 43 -11.64 5.83 -21.40
C PRO A 43 -10.73 4.84 -22.14
N GLN A 44 -9.59 5.30 -22.62
CA GLN A 44 -8.65 4.46 -23.37
C GLN A 44 -8.17 3.22 -22.57
N ILE A 45 -8.02 3.36 -21.25
CA ILE A 45 -7.65 2.24 -20.39
C ILE A 45 -8.81 1.23 -20.31
N ALA A 46 -10.05 1.72 -20.10
CA ALA A 46 -11.22 0.85 -20.05
C ALA A 46 -11.43 0.10 -21.37
N ASP A 47 -11.32 0.82 -22.50
CA ASP A 47 -11.46 0.24 -23.83
C ASP A 47 -10.38 -0.83 -24.10
N THR A 48 -9.13 -0.54 -23.76
CA THR A 48 -8.02 -1.49 -23.95
C THR A 48 -8.20 -2.75 -23.09
N ILE A 49 -8.64 -2.59 -21.84
CA ILE A 49 -8.94 -3.74 -20.97
C ILE A 49 -10.07 -4.59 -21.58
N ASN A 50 -11.16 -3.98 -22.05
CA ASN A 50 -12.32 -4.70 -22.57
C ASN A 50 -12.05 -5.38 -23.91
N THR A 51 -11.26 -4.76 -24.82
CA THR A 51 -11.04 -5.25 -26.18
C THR A 51 -9.81 -6.12 -26.32
N HIS A 52 -8.77 -5.80 -25.58
CA HIS A 52 -7.47 -6.47 -25.73
C HIS A 52 -7.02 -7.22 -24.47
N HIS A 53 -7.74 -7.08 -23.35
CA HIS A 53 -7.41 -7.67 -22.06
C HIS A 53 -5.97 -7.34 -21.61
N HIS A 54 -5.59 -6.06 -21.74
CA HIS A 54 -4.30 -5.50 -21.33
C HIS A 54 -4.45 -4.13 -20.68
N ASN A 55 -3.52 -3.78 -19.80
CA ASN A 55 -3.33 -2.43 -19.29
C ASN A 55 -1.88 -2.00 -19.50
N PRO A 56 -1.48 -1.59 -20.72
CA PRO A 56 -0.09 -1.38 -21.08
C PRO A 56 0.58 -0.23 -20.32
N ASP A 57 -0.18 0.79 -19.92
CA ASP A 57 0.35 1.95 -19.20
C ASP A 57 0.81 1.61 -17.78
N TYR A 58 0.13 0.67 -17.12
CA TYR A 58 0.35 0.38 -15.72
C TYR A 58 0.87 -1.05 -15.45
N LEU A 59 0.62 -1.98 -16.38
CA LEU A 59 0.97 -3.39 -16.23
C LEU A 59 1.39 -3.99 -17.59
N PRO A 60 2.47 -3.43 -18.20
CA PRO A 60 2.89 -3.84 -19.54
C PRO A 60 3.25 -5.33 -19.60
N GLY A 61 2.83 -5.98 -20.70
CA GLY A 61 3.14 -7.38 -21.00
C GLY A 61 2.34 -8.41 -20.18
N ILE A 62 1.32 -7.98 -19.41
CA ILE A 62 0.47 -8.88 -18.63
C ILE A 62 -0.89 -9.04 -19.30
N GLN A 63 -1.28 -10.29 -19.59
CA GLN A 63 -2.60 -10.65 -20.06
C GLN A 63 -3.56 -10.68 -18.87
N LEU A 64 -4.70 -10.00 -19.01
CA LEU A 64 -5.78 -10.00 -18.04
C LEU A 64 -6.83 -11.07 -18.38
N PRO A 65 -7.53 -11.64 -17.39
CA PRO A 65 -8.64 -12.57 -17.63
C PRO A 65 -9.74 -11.93 -18.48
N THR A 66 -10.32 -12.69 -19.41
CA THR A 66 -11.43 -12.23 -20.27
C THR A 66 -12.72 -11.94 -19.50
N THR A 67 -12.85 -12.47 -18.27
CA THR A 67 -13.97 -12.23 -17.36
C THR A 67 -13.87 -10.89 -16.63
N LEU A 68 -12.70 -10.23 -16.65
CA LEU A 68 -12.50 -8.91 -16.07
C LEU A 68 -13.02 -7.85 -17.05
N THR A 69 -13.94 -7.01 -16.58
CA THR A 69 -14.49 -5.90 -17.36
C THR A 69 -14.04 -4.55 -16.80
N ALA A 70 -14.06 -3.51 -17.63
CA ALA A 70 -13.68 -2.16 -17.22
C ALA A 70 -14.74 -1.14 -17.66
N THR A 71 -14.88 -0.06 -16.86
CA THR A 71 -15.79 1.04 -17.17
C THR A 71 -15.24 2.37 -16.65
N THR A 72 -15.64 3.46 -17.28
CA THR A 72 -15.39 4.82 -16.76
C THR A 72 -16.53 5.33 -15.88
N ASN A 73 -17.66 4.62 -15.84
CA ASN A 73 -18.81 5.00 -15.03
C ASN A 73 -18.73 4.34 -13.64
N PRO A 74 -18.52 5.12 -12.55
CA PRO A 74 -18.39 4.57 -11.21
C PRO A 74 -19.67 3.89 -10.72
N THR A 75 -20.84 4.39 -11.09
CA THR A 75 -22.12 3.75 -10.73
C THR A 75 -22.24 2.35 -11.33
N HIS A 76 -21.80 2.19 -12.58
CA HIS A 76 -21.78 0.87 -13.22
C HIS A 76 -20.77 -0.07 -12.55
N ALA A 77 -19.58 0.42 -12.21
CA ALA A 77 -18.59 -0.40 -11.53
C ALA A 77 -19.06 -0.89 -10.15
N LEU A 78 -19.77 -0.05 -9.41
CA LEU A 78 -20.24 -0.31 -8.05
C LEU A 78 -21.55 -1.10 -7.97
N ALA A 79 -22.29 -1.20 -9.08
CA ALA A 79 -23.62 -1.84 -9.09
C ALA A 79 -23.56 -3.31 -8.62
N GLY A 80 -24.21 -3.61 -7.50
CA GLY A 80 -24.28 -4.96 -6.93
C GLY A 80 -22.98 -5.50 -6.36
N ALA A 81 -21.95 -4.67 -6.17
CA ALA A 81 -20.68 -5.10 -5.59
C ALA A 81 -20.83 -5.52 -4.13
N THR A 82 -20.34 -6.72 -3.79
CA THR A 82 -20.25 -7.22 -2.41
C THR A 82 -18.94 -6.81 -1.74
N ILE A 83 -17.90 -6.58 -2.54
CA ILE A 83 -16.60 -6.07 -2.13
C ILE A 83 -16.20 -4.90 -3.04
N VAL A 84 -15.86 -3.76 -2.44
CA VAL A 84 -15.37 -2.58 -3.14
C VAL A 84 -13.93 -2.32 -2.77
N VAL A 85 -13.03 -2.45 -3.73
CA VAL A 85 -11.59 -2.26 -3.57
C VAL A 85 -11.22 -0.83 -3.95
N LEU A 86 -10.69 -0.06 -3.00
CA LEU A 86 -10.27 1.34 -3.19
C LEU A 86 -8.79 1.37 -3.54
N ALA A 87 -8.49 1.56 -4.83
CA ALA A 87 -7.16 1.40 -5.43
C ALA A 87 -6.61 2.71 -6.02
N VAL A 88 -6.86 3.82 -5.36
CA VAL A 88 -6.35 5.15 -5.72
C VAL A 88 -5.26 5.60 -4.73
N PRO A 89 -4.40 6.57 -5.10
CA PRO A 89 -3.41 7.13 -4.17
C PRO A 89 -4.06 7.72 -2.92
N SER A 90 -3.39 7.60 -1.77
CA SER A 90 -3.90 8.03 -0.47
C SER A 90 -4.42 9.47 -0.45
N GLN A 91 -3.67 10.41 -1.04
CA GLN A 91 -4.03 11.83 -1.06
C GLN A 91 -5.20 12.18 -1.99
N THR A 92 -5.65 11.25 -2.83
CA THR A 92 -6.81 11.45 -3.70
C THR A 92 -8.02 10.62 -3.27
N LEU A 93 -7.89 9.84 -2.19
CA LEU A 93 -8.93 8.92 -1.74
C LEU A 93 -10.20 9.69 -1.34
N ARG A 94 -10.09 10.74 -0.55
CA ARG A 94 -11.22 11.55 -0.07
C ARG A 94 -12.08 12.06 -1.21
N ASP A 95 -11.48 12.76 -2.17
CA ASP A 95 -12.20 13.38 -3.29
C ASP A 95 -12.87 12.35 -4.20
N ASN A 96 -12.15 11.27 -4.52
CA ASN A 96 -12.72 10.19 -5.31
C ASN A 96 -13.88 9.52 -4.56
N LEU A 97 -13.67 9.20 -3.28
CA LEU A 97 -14.67 8.52 -2.47
C LEU A 97 -15.93 9.37 -2.26
N ALA A 98 -15.80 10.69 -2.11
CA ALA A 98 -16.94 11.60 -2.04
C ALA A 98 -17.87 11.47 -3.26
N THR A 99 -17.27 11.24 -4.44
CA THR A 99 -18.04 11.01 -5.69
C THR A 99 -18.67 9.62 -5.74
N TRP A 100 -18.00 8.60 -5.16
CA TRP A 100 -18.43 7.20 -5.26
C TRP A 100 -19.39 6.78 -4.14
N ALA A 101 -19.27 7.39 -2.95
CA ALA A 101 -20.00 7.00 -1.75
C ALA A 101 -21.52 6.83 -1.95
N PRO A 102 -22.23 7.72 -2.71
CA PRO A 102 -23.66 7.55 -2.95
C PRO A 102 -24.04 6.28 -3.74
N HIS A 103 -23.08 5.65 -4.40
CA HIS A 103 -23.29 4.48 -5.26
C HIS A 103 -22.76 3.18 -4.65
N ILE A 104 -22.07 3.26 -3.50
CA ILE A 104 -21.53 2.08 -2.81
C ILE A 104 -22.68 1.33 -2.13
N PRO A 105 -22.84 0.01 -2.39
CA PRO A 105 -23.88 -0.78 -1.70
C PRO A 105 -23.67 -0.76 -0.18
N THR A 106 -24.77 -0.63 0.55
CA THR A 106 -24.78 -0.42 2.00
C THR A 106 -24.11 -1.55 2.80
N ASP A 107 -24.13 -2.78 2.26
CA ASP A 107 -23.54 -3.96 2.91
C ASP A 107 -22.17 -4.36 2.35
N ALA A 108 -21.67 -3.67 1.32
CA ALA A 108 -20.39 -3.99 0.74
C ALA A 108 -19.24 -3.86 1.74
N THR A 109 -18.29 -4.77 1.69
CA THR A 109 -17.00 -4.64 2.39
C THR A 109 -16.09 -3.71 1.60
N LEU A 110 -15.57 -2.66 2.25
CA LEU A 110 -14.67 -1.67 1.63
C LEU A 110 -13.22 -2.07 1.91
N VAL A 111 -12.44 -2.32 0.87
CA VAL A 111 -11.05 -2.77 1.01
C VAL A 111 -10.10 -1.66 0.57
N SER A 112 -9.35 -1.09 1.51
CA SER A 112 -8.32 -0.10 1.21
C SER A 112 -7.03 -0.77 0.76
N LEU A 113 -6.47 -0.32 -0.36
CA LEU A 113 -5.13 -0.67 -0.83
C LEU A 113 -4.11 0.44 -0.60
N ALA A 114 -4.55 1.61 -0.15
CA ALA A 114 -3.72 2.79 0.00
C ALA A 114 -2.76 2.63 1.20
N LYS A 115 -1.53 3.07 1.01
CA LYS A 115 -0.46 3.03 2.02
C LYS A 115 0.01 4.46 2.30
N GLY A 116 -0.77 5.20 3.07
CA GLY A 116 -0.52 6.60 3.39
C GLY A 116 -1.37 7.11 4.54
N ILE A 117 -1.04 8.32 4.99
CA ILE A 117 -1.79 9.15 5.93
C ILE A 117 -2.25 10.40 5.16
N GLU A 118 -3.47 10.84 5.33
CA GLU A 118 -3.96 12.07 4.73
C GLU A 118 -3.21 13.27 5.33
N THR A 119 -2.66 14.15 4.49
CA THR A 119 -1.73 15.20 4.93
C THR A 119 -2.40 16.28 5.77
N ASP A 120 -3.63 16.64 5.46
CA ASP A 120 -4.33 17.77 6.11
C ASP A 120 -4.97 17.39 7.46
N THR A 121 -5.42 16.13 7.59
CA THR A 121 -6.17 15.65 8.75
C THR A 121 -5.39 14.68 9.62
N PHE A 122 -4.28 14.13 9.10
CA PHE A 122 -3.51 13.03 9.69
C PHE A 122 -4.33 11.74 9.91
N LEU A 123 -5.46 11.61 9.21
CA LEU A 123 -6.29 10.41 9.28
C LEU A 123 -5.65 9.25 8.51
N ARG A 124 -5.76 8.05 9.07
CA ARG A 124 -5.49 6.80 8.37
C ARG A 124 -6.55 6.58 7.30
N MET A 125 -6.22 5.84 6.25
CA MET A 125 -7.15 5.64 5.12
C MET A 125 -8.47 4.99 5.53
N SER A 126 -8.46 4.07 6.51
CA SER A 126 -9.69 3.49 7.06
C SER A 126 -10.58 4.54 7.74
N GLN A 127 -9.99 5.54 8.40
CA GLN A 127 -10.72 6.65 9.02
C GLN A 127 -11.28 7.61 7.95
N VAL A 128 -10.52 7.89 6.88
CA VAL A 128 -11.01 8.66 5.73
C VAL A 128 -12.20 7.97 5.08
N ILE A 129 -12.14 6.64 4.92
CA ILE A 129 -13.25 5.85 4.36
C ILE A 129 -14.49 5.93 5.26
N ALA A 130 -14.33 5.77 6.57
CA ALA A 130 -15.44 5.88 7.52
C ALA A 130 -16.08 7.26 7.50
N ASP A 131 -15.26 8.31 7.49
CA ASP A 131 -15.69 9.72 7.48
C ASP A 131 -16.49 10.07 6.21
N VAL A 132 -15.93 9.73 5.03
CA VAL A 132 -16.52 10.15 3.75
C VAL A 132 -17.69 9.28 3.30
N ALA A 133 -17.59 7.96 3.48
CA ALA A 133 -18.64 7.02 3.05
C ALA A 133 -19.69 6.77 4.14
N GLY A 134 -19.53 7.31 5.35
CA GLY A 134 -20.39 6.99 6.49
C GLY A 134 -20.40 5.50 6.82
N ALA A 135 -19.31 4.80 6.52
CA ALA A 135 -19.22 3.36 6.68
C ALA A 135 -18.86 2.99 8.12
N ASP A 136 -19.55 1.99 8.68
CA ASP A 136 -19.14 1.40 9.94
C ASP A 136 -17.71 0.84 9.82
N PRO A 137 -16.80 1.10 10.77
CA PRO A 137 -15.42 0.59 10.75
C PRO A 137 -15.32 -0.93 10.58
N SER A 138 -16.31 -1.71 11.03
CA SER A 138 -16.36 -3.16 10.83
C SER A 138 -16.53 -3.58 9.37
N ARG A 139 -16.97 -2.67 8.50
CA ARG A 139 -17.08 -2.89 7.05
C ARG A 139 -15.80 -2.55 6.28
N ILE A 140 -14.80 -1.98 6.97
CA ILE A 140 -13.60 -1.48 6.34
C ILE A 140 -12.45 -2.47 6.58
N ALA A 141 -11.96 -3.05 5.51
CA ALA A 141 -10.77 -3.90 5.52
C ALA A 141 -9.58 -3.18 4.89
N VAL A 142 -8.38 -3.57 5.27
CA VAL A 142 -7.12 -3.10 4.70
C VAL A 142 -6.36 -4.30 4.15
N LEU A 143 -5.94 -4.23 2.90
CA LEU A 143 -5.06 -5.22 2.29
C LEU A 143 -3.63 -4.69 2.30
N SER A 144 -2.74 -5.32 3.07
CA SER A 144 -1.34 -4.91 3.23
C SER A 144 -0.41 -6.12 3.25
N GLY A 145 0.88 -5.91 2.97
CA GLY A 145 1.89 -6.96 2.91
C GLY A 145 2.86 -6.76 1.75
N PRO A 146 3.79 -7.70 1.50
CA PRO A 146 4.77 -7.65 0.43
C PRO A 146 4.10 -7.84 -0.95
N ASN A 147 3.51 -6.78 -1.48
CA ASN A 147 2.65 -6.79 -2.65
C ASN A 147 3.31 -6.03 -3.82
N LEU A 148 4.35 -6.60 -4.42
CA LEU A 148 4.96 -6.09 -5.65
C LEU A 148 4.08 -6.45 -6.84
N ALA A 149 3.35 -5.48 -7.37
CA ALA A 149 2.31 -5.66 -8.37
C ALA A 149 2.76 -6.49 -9.58
N LYS A 150 3.95 -6.21 -10.12
CA LYS A 150 4.47 -6.91 -11.30
C LYS A 150 4.74 -8.40 -11.04
N GLU A 151 5.28 -8.75 -9.87
CA GLU A 151 5.56 -10.13 -9.50
C GLU A 151 4.27 -10.93 -9.33
N ILE A 152 3.28 -10.37 -8.64
CA ILE A 152 1.97 -10.99 -8.44
C ILE A 152 1.23 -11.14 -9.77
N ALA A 153 1.29 -10.12 -10.65
CA ALA A 153 0.67 -10.19 -11.97
C ALA A 153 1.29 -11.29 -12.86
N LEU A 154 2.57 -11.61 -12.67
CA LEU A 154 3.29 -12.74 -13.26
C LEU A 154 3.00 -14.07 -12.54
N GLN A 155 2.06 -14.08 -11.60
CA GLN A 155 1.67 -15.27 -10.82
C GLN A 155 2.81 -15.85 -9.96
N GLN A 156 3.80 -15.03 -9.59
CA GLN A 156 4.81 -15.45 -8.62
C GLN A 156 4.16 -15.61 -7.24
N PRO A 157 4.54 -16.66 -6.46
CA PRO A 157 3.95 -16.90 -5.15
C PRO A 157 4.13 -15.68 -4.22
N ALA A 158 3.01 -15.20 -3.68
CA ALA A 158 2.99 -14.08 -2.74
C ALA A 158 1.97 -14.32 -1.62
N ALA A 159 2.21 -13.67 -0.48
CA ALA A 159 1.31 -13.68 0.66
C ALA A 159 0.97 -12.24 1.08
N THR A 160 -0.26 -12.05 1.54
CA THR A 160 -0.77 -10.74 1.98
C THR A 160 -1.57 -10.87 3.27
N VAL A 161 -1.96 -9.73 3.86
CA VAL A 161 -2.85 -9.66 5.03
C VAL A 161 -4.10 -8.89 4.67
N ILE A 162 -5.24 -9.44 5.05
CA ILE A 162 -6.54 -8.76 5.09
C ILE A 162 -6.81 -8.41 6.55
N ALA A 163 -6.69 -7.14 6.91
CA ALA A 163 -6.98 -6.66 8.24
C ALA A 163 -8.38 -6.03 8.29
N CYS A 164 -9.25 -6.56 9.14
CA CYS A 164 -10.59 -6.05 9.37
C CYS A 164 -11.02 -6.37 10.80
N THR A 165 -11.64 -5.42 11.50
CA THR A 165 -12.14 -5.66 12.87
C THR A 165 -13.26 -6.71 12.91
N ASP A 166 -13.99 -6.90 11.80
CA ASP A 166 -14.95 -7.99 11.61
C ASP A 166 -14.25 -9.17 10.91
N GLU A 167 -14.04 -10.25 11.67
CA GLU A 167 -13.42 -11.48 11.13
C GLU A 167 -14.19 -12.13 9.99
N HIS A 168 -15.52 -12.03 9.98
CA HIS A 168 -16.34 -12.62 8.92
C HIS A 168 -16.06 -11.92 7.60
N ARG A 169 -16.01 -10.57 7.60
CA ARG A 169 -15.66 -9.78 6.42
C ARG A 169 -14.20 -10.00 6.00
N ALA A 170 -13.28 -10.12 6.95
CA ALA A 170 -11.91 -10.48 6.64
C ALA A 170 -11.82 -11.83 5.91
N LYS A 171 -12.56 -12.84 6.37
CA LYS A 171 -12.64 -14.17 5.75
C LYS A 171 -13.36 -14.16 4.39
N GLN A 172 -14.40 -13.33 4.22
CA GLN A 172 -15.04 -13.11 2.92
C GLN A 172 -14.04 -12.62 1.88
N VAL A 173 -13.30 -11.52 2.19
CA VAL A 173 -12.28 -10.98 1.30
C VAL A 173 -11.15 -11.99 1.07
N GLN A 174 -10.71 -12.69 2.14
CA GLN A 174 -9.70 -13.75 2.05
C GLN A 174 -10.10 -14.84 1.05
N ALA A 175 -11.33 -15.32 1.12
CA ALA A 175 -11.82 -16.35 0.22
C ALA A 175 -11.94 -15.85 -1.23
N ALA A 176 -12.41 -14.60 -1.41
CA ALA A 176 -12.59 -14.01 -2.73
C ALA A 176 -11.27 -13.73 -3.48
N VAL A 177 -10.17 -13.42 -2.75
CA VAL A 177 -8.88 -13.07 -3.34
C VAL A 177 -7.88 -14.22 -3.35
N GLY A 178 -8.21 -15.36 -2.73
CA GLY A 178 -7.31 -16.51 -2.62
C GLY A 178 -7.11 -17.22 -3.95
N ALA A 179 -5.94 -17.03 -4.58
CA ALA A 179 -5.54 -17.70 -5.81
C ALA A 179 -4.37 -18.68 -5.54
N PRO A 180 -4.08 -19.65 -6.41
CA PRO A 180 -2.99 -20.62 -6.21
C PRO A 180 -1.62 -19.99 -5.95
N TYR A 181 -1.40 -18.79 -6.47
CA TYR A 181 -0.16 -18.03 -6.33
C TYR A 181 -0.29 -16.85 -5.34
N PHE A 182 -1.49 -16.58 -4.77
CA PHE A 182 -1.72 -15.45 -3.88
C PHE A 182 -2.43 -15.92 -2.60
N ARG A 183 -1.68 -15.94 -1.49
CA ARG A 183 -2.15 -16.47 -0.21
C ARG A 183 -2.47 -15.37 0.80
N PRO A 184 -3.76 -15.04 1.02
CA PRO A 184 -4.15 -14.06 2.03
C PRO A 184 -4.24 -14.68 3.42
N TYR A 185 -3.82 -13.92 4.43
CA TYR A 185 -4.01 -14.18 5.87
C TYR A 185 -4.93 -13.13 6.45
N THR A 186 -5.70 -13.46 7.46
CA THR A 186 -6.56 -12.51 8.17
C THR A 186 -5.87 -11.94 9.42
N ASN A 187 -6.23 -10.70 9.78
CA ASN A 187 -5.84 -10.03 11.01
C ASN A 187 -6.99 -9.10 11.46
N THR A 188 -7.11 -8.82 12.74
CA THR A 188 -8.08 -7.84 13.26
C THR A 188 -7.48 -6.47 13.51
N ASP A 189 -6.16 -6.34 13.49
CA ASP A 189 -5.43 -5.09 13.72
C ASP A 189 -5.30 -4.25 12.43
N VAL A 190 -6.34 -3.47 12.16
CA VAL A 190 -6.38 -2.52 11.04
C VAL A 190 -5.33 -1.43 11.22
N ILE A 191 -5.13 -0.94 12.46
CA ILE A 191 -4.16 0.13 12.75
C ILE A 191 -2.75 -0.31 12.39
N GLY A 192 -2.34 -1.49 12.88
CA GLY A 192 -1.02 -2.03 12.62
C GLY A 192 -0.75 -2.27 11.13
N ALA A 193 -1.74 -2.80 10.40
CA ALA A 193 -1.64 -3.03 8.96
C ALA A 193 -1.45 -1.72 8.16
N GLU A 194 -2.15 -0.64 8.53
CA GLU A 194 -2.02 0.68 7.88
C GLU A 194 -0.70 1.35 8.23
N ILE A 195 -0.32 1.40 9.51
CA ILE A 195 0.92 2.06 9.95
C ILE A 195 2.14 1.33 9.39
N GLY A 196 2.16 -0.01 9.42
CA GLY A 196 3.22 -0.80 8.79
C GLY A 196 3.37 -0.48 7.30
N GLY A 197 2.27 -0.55 6.56
CA GLY A 197 2.24 -0.27 5.13
C GLY A 197 2.63 1.16 4.75
N THR A 198 2.31 2.14 5.58
CA THR A 198 2.63 3.55 5.34
C THR A 198 4.08 3.87 5.66
N CYS A 199 4.53 3.53 6.87
CA CYS A 199 5.86 3.89 7.36
C CYS A 199 6.99 3.18 6.60
N LYS A 200 6.78 1.95 6.12
CA LYS A 200 7.79 1.22 5.32
C LYS A 200 8.31 2.03 4.11
N ASN A 201 7.45 2.86 3.51
CA ASN A 201 7.80 3.66 2.34
C ASN A 201 8.86 4.73 2.68
N VAL A 202 8.81 5.26 3.90
CA VAL A 202 9.81 6.21 4.41
C VAL A 202 11.14 5.49 4.68
N ILE A 203 11.09 4.29 5.28
CA ILE A 203 12.31 3.50 5.50
C ILE A 203 12.94 3.06 4.17
N ALA A 204 12.13 2.74 3.16
CA ALA A 204 12.62 2.41 1.83
C ALA A 204 13.33 3.60 1.15
N LEU A 205 12.86 4.84 1.35
CA LEU A 205 13.59 6.05 0.95
C LEU A 205 14.96 6.10 1.63
N ALA A 206 15.02 5.91 2.96
CA ALA A 206 16.28 5.91 3.71
C ALA A 206 17.25 4.84 3.21
N CYS A 207 16.77 3.61 2.95
CA CYS A 207 17.58 2.53 2.38
C CYS A 207 18.07 2.88 0.97
N GLY A 208 17.22 3.50 0.15
CA GLY A 208 17.62 4.00 -1.17
C GLY A 208 18.71 5.07 -1.06
N MET A 209 18.52 6.07 -0.20
CA MET A 209 19.51 7.13 0.05
C MET A 209 20.87 6.56 0.50
N ALA A 210 20.85 5.62 1.44
CA ALA A 210 22.05 4.95 1.91
C ALA A 210 22.77 4.19 0.79
N SER A 211 22.04 3.39 -0.01
CA SER A 211 22.60 2.67 -1.15
C SER A 211 23.16 3.61 -2.21
N GLY A 212 22.45 4.70 -2.53
CA GLY A 212 22.89 5.70 -3.51
C GLY A 212 24.15 6.44 -3.08
N ASN A 213 24.33 6.62 -1.75
CA ASN A 213 25.55 7.21 -1.15
C ASN A 213 26.69 6.18 -0.97
N GLY A 214 26.57 4.96 -1.51
CA GLY A 214 27.60 3.93 -1.48
C GLY A 214 27.71 3.15 -0.17
N LEU A 215 26.71 3.24 0.73
CA LEU A 215 26.71 2.47 1.98
C LEU A 215 26.27 1.02 1.73
N GLY A 216 26.91 0.09 2.47
CA GLY A 216 26.77 -1.35 2.25
C GLY A 216 25.63 -2.01 3.03
N GLU A 217 25.54 -3.34 2.91
CA GLU A 217 24.45 -4.19 3.43
C GLU A 217 24.26 -4.08 4.95
N ASN A 218 25.33 -3.91 5.74
CA ASN A 218 25.21 -3.71 7.19
C ASN A 218 24.41 -2.46 7.53
N THR A 219 24.58 -1.38 6.76
CA THR A 219 23.80 -0.15 6.93
C THR A 219 22.34 -0.39 6.58
N LEU A 220 22.07 -1.09 5.48
CA LEU A 220 20.70 -1.42 5.05
C LEU A 220 20.00 -2.30 6.10
N ALA A 221 20.66 -3.34 6.59
CA ALA A 221 20.13 -4.20 7.64
C ALA A 221 19.81 -3.39 8.92
N SER A 222 20.70 -2.47 9.30
CA SER A 222 20.51 -1.59 10.46
C SER A 222 19.32 -0.65 10.25
N LEU A 223 19.18 -0.03 9.06
CA LEU A 223 18.04 0.84 8.72
C LEU A 223 16.71 0.07 8.76
N ILE A 224 16.67 -1.14 8.21
CA ILE A 224 15.46 -1.98 8.22
C ILE A 224 15.09 -2.34 9.66
N THR A 225 16.04 -2.83 10.47
CA THR A 225 15.80 -3.24 11.86
C THR A 225 15.37 -2.06 12.73
N ARG A 226 16.11 -0.94 12.66
CA ARG A 226 15.76 0.26 13.44
C ARG A 226 14.49 0.94 12.93
N GLY A 227 14.26 0.92 11.62
CA GLY A 227 13.01 1.38 11.01
C GLY A 227 11.80 0.58 11.48
N LEU A 228 11.91 -0.75 11.56
CA LEU A 228 10.87 -1.59 12.13
C LEU A 228 10.56 -1.22 13.59
N ALA A 229 11.60 -0.97 14.38
CA ALA A 229 11.44 -0.52 15.77
C ALA A 229 10.72 0.85 15.87
N GLU A 230 11.01 1.80 14.96
CA GLU A 230 10.29 3.08 14.89
C GLU A 230 8.81 2.86 14.55
N ILE A 231 8.53 2.07 13.52
CA ILE A 231 7.18 1.72 13.06
C ILE A 231 6.39 1.08 14.20
N THR A 232 6.99 0.12 14.91
CA THR A 232 6.35 -0.58 16.03
C THR A 232 6.02 0.39 17.17
N ARG A 233 6.93 1.30 17.51
CA ARG A 233 6.67 2.31 18.56
C ARG A 233 5.51 3.21 18.21
N LEU A 234 5.48 3.76 16.99
CA LEU A 234 4.37 4.61 16.55
C LEU A 234 3.06 3.84 16.52
N GLY A 235 3.02 2.67 15.90
CA GLY A 235 1.82 1.87 15.80
C GLY A 235 1.27 1.47 17.17
N THR A 236 2.13 1.06 18.10
CA THR A 236 1.73 0.72 19.48
C THR A 236 1.18 1.94 20.22
N ALA A 237 1.79 3.12 20.05
CA ALA A 237 1.27 4.37 20.64
C ALA A 237 -0.10 4.76 20.07
N MET A 238 -0.40 4.33 18.84
CA MET A 238 -1.72 4.52 18.20
C MET A 238 -2.72 3.39 18.50
N GLY A 239 -2.34 2.38 19.29
CA GLY A 239 -3.22 1.28 19.69
C GLY A 239 -3.13 0.01 18.84
N ALA A 240 -2.10 -0.13 17.99
CA ALA A 240 -1.84 -1.36 17.24
C ALA A 240 -1.26 -2.47 18.13
N ASP A 241 -1.49 -3.71 17.72
CA ASP A 241 -0.82 -4.88 18.30
C ASP A 241 0.65 -4.95 17.79
N PRO A 242 1.66 -4.89 18.68
CA PRO A 242 3.06 -4.96 18.29
C PRO A 242 3.42 -6.22 17.50
N ARG A 243 2.68 -7.33 17.67
CA ARG A 243 2.88 -8.59 16.92
C ARG A 243 2.59 -8.43 15.43
N THR A 244 1.71 -7.52 15.04
CA THR A 244 1.39 -7.23 13.62
C THR A 244 2.64 -6.80 12.86
N PHE A 245 3.56 -6.08 13.51
CA PHE A 245 4.77 -5.57 12.87
C PHE A 245 5.83 -6.66 12.62
N ALA A 246 5.79 -7.77 13.33
CA ALA A 246 6.64 -8.93 13.04
C ALA A 246 6.12 -9.79 11.87
N GLY A 247 4.88 -9.53 11.39
CA GLY A 247 4.21 -10.27 10.32
C GLY A 247 4.42 -9.69 8.92
N LEU A 248 3.57 -10.16 8.00
CA LEU A 248 3.60 -9.77 6.58
C LEU A 248 3.31 -8.28 6.36
N ALA A 249 2.36 -7.69 7.12
CA ALA A 249 2.01 -6.27 7.00
C ALA A 249 3.06 -5.32 7.62
N GLY A 250 3.98 -5.85 8.42
CA GLY A 250 5.12 -5.13 9.00
C GLY A 250 6.43 -5.52 8.35
N LEU A 251 7.19 -6.43 8.98
CA LEU A 251 8.52 -6.86 8.55
C LEU A 251 8.55 -7.36 7.11
N GLY A 252 7.56 -8.18 6.71
CA GLY A 252 7.53 -8.74 5.35
C GLY A 252 7.46 -7.66 4.26
N ASP A 253 6.54 -6.71 4.42
CA ASP A 253 6.37 -5.60 3.46
C ASP A 253 7.54 -4.60 3.53
N LEU A 254 8.10 -4.39 4.72
CA LEU A 254 9.28 -3.53 4.92
C LEU A 254 10.49 -4.10 4.16
N VAL A 255 10.84 -5.37 4.39
CA VAL A 255 11.98 -6.03 3.73
C VAL A 255 11.80 -6.02 2.21
N ALA A 256 10.63 -6.45 1.70
CA ALA A 256 10.37 -6.47 0.26
C ALA A 256 10.53 -5.07 -0.37
N THR A 257 10.04 -4.02 0.32
CA THR A 257 10.09 -2.66 -0.21
C THR A 257 11.48 -2.03 -0.13
N CYS A 258 12.25 -2.31 0.92
CA CYS A 258 13.61 -1.79 1.10
C CYS A 258 14.64 -2.47 0.20
N SER A 259 14.43 -3.75 -0.14
CA SER A 259 15.41 -4.55 -0.89
C SER A 259 15.14 -4.58 -2.40
N SER A 260 13.87 -4.50 -2.82
CA SER A 260 13.50 -4.67 -4.22
C SER A 260 13.86 -3.46 -5.10
N PRO A 261 14.49 -3.66 -6.26
CA PRO A 261 14.67 -2.61 -7.27
C PRO A 261 13.34 -2.14 -7.90
N LEU A 262 12.26 -2.91 -7.74
CA LEU A 262 10.92 -2.52 -8.19
C LEU A 262 10.25 -1.51 -7.23
N SER A 263 10.84 -1.25 -6.07
CA SER A 263 10.34 -0.25 -5.12
C SER A 263 10.62 1.16 -5.61
N ARG A 264 9.56 1.90 -5.96
CA ARG A 264 9.66 3.32 -6.34
C ARG A 264 10.30 4.18 -5.24
N ASN A 265 9.96 3.93 -3.98
CA ASN A 265 10.54 4.67 -2.85
C ASN A 265 12.04 4.41 -2.74
N ARG A 266 12.49 3.16 -2.88
CA ARG A 266 13.91 2.83 -2.88
C ARG A 266 14.64 3.47 -4.07
N THR A 267 14.08 3.41 -5.27
CA THR A 267 14.66 4.02 -6.49
C THR A 267 14.76 5.54 -6.35
N PHE A 268 13.71 6.18 -5.85
CA PHE A 268 13.70 7.62 -5.56
C PHE A 268 14.79 8.01 -4.57
N GLY A 269 14.86 7.30 -3.43
CA GLY A 269 15.89 7.50 -2.42
C GLY A 269 17.30 7.28 -2.96
N TYR A 270 17.49 6.26 -3.80
CA TYR A 270 18.78 5.96 -4.43
C TYR A 270 19.30 7.16 -5.25
N ARG A 271 18.42 7.80 -6.03
CA ARG A 271 18.79 8.98 -6.82
C ARG A 271 19.18 10.16 -5.90
N LEU A 272 18.43 10.39 -4.81
CA LEU A 272 18.81 11.41 -3.81
C LEU A 272 20.15 11.08 -3.15
N GLY A 273 20.42 9.82 -2.85
CA GLY A 273 21.70 9.37 -2.29
C GLY A 273 22.90 9.63 -3.20
N GLN A 274 22.69 9.63 -4.51
CA GLN A 274 23.69 10.01 -5.51
C GLN A 274 23.91 11.53 -5.63
N GLY A 275 23.25 12.35 -4.80
CA GLY A 275 23.29 13.80 -4.86
C GLY A 275 22.31 14.41 -5.85
N GLY A 276 21.35 13.64 -6.37
CA GLY A 276 20.30 14.12 -7.25
C GLY A 276 19.26 14.99 -6.53
N THR A 277 18.60 15.85 -7.28
CA THR A 277 17.49 16.69 -6.80
C THR A 277 16.19 15.86 -6.67
N LEU A 278 15.19 16.43 -5.99
CA LEU A 278 13.83 15.83 -5.93
C LEU A 278 13.20 15.69 -7.33
N GLU A 279 13.46 16.63 -8.22
CA GLU A 279 13.00 16.60 -9.60
C GLU A 279 13.63 15.43 -10.39
N GLU A 280 14.95 15.28 -10.32
CA GLU A 280 15.67 14.17 -10.95
C GLU A 280 15.25 12.81 -10.36
N ALA A 281 14.98 12.74 -9.06
CA ALA A 281 14.46 11.52 -8.42
C ALA A 281 13.03 11.20 -8.89
N THR A 282 12.20 12.23 -9.13
CA THR A 282 10.85 12.06 -9.72
C THR A 282 10.93 11.54 -11.15
N GLN A 283 11.86 12.05 -11.96
CA GLN A 283 12.09 11.54 -13.33
C GLN A 283 12.54 10.08 -13.33
N ALA A 284 13.40 9.69 -12.38
CA ALA A 284 13.84 8.30 -12.22
C ALA A 284 12.70 7.33 -11.86
N THR A 285 11.56 7.85 -11.40
CA THR A 285 10.35 7.09 -11.11
C THR A 285 9.21 7.34 -12.11
N ASN A 286 9.56 7.62 -13.39
CA ASN A 286 8.61 7.89 -14.49
C ASN A 286 7.64 9.05 -14.20
N GLY A 287 8.12 10.12 -13.60
CA GLY A 287 7.33 11.31 -13.28
C GLY A 287 6.38 11.14 -12.08
N GLN A 288 6.49 10.02 -11.35
CA GLN A 288 5.66 9.77 -10.17
C GLN A 288 6.46 10.06 -8.89
N VAL A 289 5.93 10.94 -8.03
CA VAL A 289 6.48 11.14 -6.69
C VAL A 289 6.31 9.86 -5.87
N ALA A 290 7.36 9.45 -5.17
CA ALA A 290 7.28 8.30 -4.27
C ALA A 290 6.41 8.64 -3.05
N GLU A 291 5.45 7.76 -2.71
CA GLU A 291 4.50 8.00 -1.60
C GLU A 291 5.21 8.27 -0.26
N GLY A 292 6.40 7.71 -0.06
CA GLY A 292 7.21 7.95 1.13
C GLY A 292 7.61 9.41 1.33
N VAL A 293 7.76 10.20 0.26
CA VAL A 293 8.06 11.63 0.35
C VAL A 293 6.91 12.36 1.06
N THR A 294 5.69 12.25 0.54
CA THR A 294 4.50 12.84 1.17
C THR A 294 4.24 12.25 2.57
N SER A 295 4.34 10.93 2.70
CA SER A 295 4.11 10.24 3.98
C SER A 295 5.12 10.63 5.05
N SER A 296 6.37 11.00 4.71
CA SER A 296 7.38 11.38 5.70
C SER A 296 6.96 12.60 6.52
N ALA A 297 6.32 13.58 5.89
CA ALA A 297 5.80 14.76 6.57
C ALA A 297 4.64 14.40 7.53
N ALA A 298 3.66 13.64 7.03
CA ALA A 298 2.50 13.24 7.82
C ALA A 298 2.90 12.33 9.01
N ILE A 299 3.80 11.36 8.78
CA ILE A 299 4.28 10.46 9.83
C ILE A 299 5.12 11.22 10.86
N ASN A 300 5.98 12.16 10.44
CA ASN A 300 6.75 12.98 11.35
C ASN A 300 5.84 13.82 12.26
N ALA A 301 4.81 14.47 11.72
CA ALA A 301 3.81 15.20 12.50
C ALA A 301 3.04 14.29 13.47
N LEU A 302 2.61 13.12 12.99
CA LEU A 302 1.89 12.13 13.80
C LEU A 302 2.75 11.59 14.95
N ALA A 303 4.04 11.34 14.70
CA ALA A 303 5.00 10.93 15.72
C ALA A 303 5.13 11.98 16.84
N HIS A 304 5.19 13.26 16.47
CA HIS A 304 5.19 14.36 17.45
C HIS A 304 3.89 14.40 18.29
N THR A 305 2.74 14.23 17.65
CA THR A 305 1.44 14.21 18.37
C THR A 305 1.37 13.07 19.38
N HIS A 306 1.98 11.93 19.09
CA HIS A 306 2.01 10.76 19.98
C HIS A 306 3.25 10.71 20.90
N ASN A 307 4.12 11.73 20.89
CA ASN A 307 5.39 11.77 21.63
C ASN A 307 6.30 10.56 21.35
N VAL A 308 6.38 10.13 20.09
CA VAL A 308 7.18 8.99 19.66
C VAL A 308 8.43 9.47 18.92
N GLU A 309 9.60 9.02 19.36
CA GLU A 309 10.87 9.26 18.64
C GLU A 309 10.95 8.38 17.38
N MET A 310 11.08 9.01 16.22
CA MET A 310 11.27 8.37 14.92
C MET A 310 12.44 9.00 14.16
N PRO A 311 13.70 8.77 14.61
CA PRO A 311 14.86 9.46 14.07
C PRO A 311 15.14 9.20 12.59
N ILE A 312 14.89 8.00 12.06
CA ILE A 312 15.05 7.71 10.62
C ILE A 312 14.00 8.49 9.83
N THR A 313 12.75 8.46 10.27
CA THR A 313 11.66 9.21 9.65
C THR A 313 11.93 10.71 9.66
N GLN A 314 12.40 11.26 10.79
CA GLN A 314 12.78 12.67 10.92
C GLN A 314 13.92 13.04 9.97
N ALA A 315 14.92 12.20 9.83
CA ALA A 315 16.06 12.41 8.94
C ALA A 315 15.61 12.40 7.45
N VAL A 316 14.75 11.45 7.06
CA VAL A 316 14.15 11.42 5.71
C VAL A 316 13.31 12.67 5.44
N TYR A 317 12.51 13.11 6.42
CA TYR A 317 11.76 14.36 6.33
C TYR A 317 12.69 15.56 6.13
N GLY A 318 13.81 15.64 6.84
CA GLY A 318 14.83 16.67 6.68
C GLY A 318 15.39 16.73 5.25
N VAL A 319 15.69 15.58 4.66
CA VAL A 319 16.17 15.51 3.26
C VAL A 319 15.08 15.92 2.27
N CYS A 320 13.87 15.38 2.42
CA CYS A 320 12.81 15.58 1.43
C CYS A 320 12.15 16.97 1.48
N HIS A 321 12.14 17.62 2.66
CA HIS A 321 11.35 18.84 2.87
C HIS A 321 12.13 20.04 3.41
N GLN A 322 13.36 19.83 3.95
CA GLN A 322 14.14 20.88 4.60
C GLN A 322 15.50 21.10 3.94
N GLY A 323 15.80 20.37 2.85
CA GLY A 323 17.06 20.54 2.11
C GLY A 323 18.30 19.96 2.83
N LEU A 324 18.12 19.09 3.82
CA LEU A 324 19.23 18.40 4.48
C LEU A 324 19.96 17.50 3.47
N ALA A 325 21.29 17.53 3.46
CA ALA A 325 22.04 16.62 2.61
C ALA A 325 21.99 15.18 3.16
N VAL A 326 22.00 14.16 2.27
CA VAL A 326 21.96 12.76 2.68
C VAL A 326 23.12 12.39 3.60
N ILE A 327 24.31 12.95 3.37
CA ILE A 327 25.48 12.69 4.22
C ILE A 327 25.29 13.22 5.64
N ASP A 328 24.63 14.36 5.79
CA ASP A 328 24.32 14.95 7.10
C ASP A 328 23.26 14.12 7.84
N MET A 329 22.29 13.54 7.11
CA MET A 329 21.34 12.57 7.65
C MET A 329 22.07 11.36 8.26
N VAL A 330 23.03 10.79 7.53
CA VAL A 330 23.83 9.65 8.03
C VAL A 330 24.62 10.04 9.27
N ALA A 331 25.30 11.19 9.25
CA ALA A 331 26.05 11.70 10.38
C ALA A 331 25.15 11.93 11.62
N ALA A 332 23.99 12.51 11.44
CA ALA A 332 23.01 12.75 12.49
C ALA A 332 22.52 11.46 13.14
N LEU A 333 22.25 10.42 12.34
CA LEU A 333 21.80 9.11 12.85
C LEU A 333 22.93 8.41 13.63
N MET A 334 24.17 8.45 13.12
CA MET A 334 25.34 7.82 13.78
C MET A 334 25.79 8.57 15.03
N GLY A 335 25.60 9.89 15.11
CA GLY A 335 25.96 10.74 16.24
C GLY A 335 25.00 10.67 17.44
N ARG A 336 23.89 9.93 17.35
CA ARG A 336 22.93 9.79 18.45
C ARG A 336 23.52 9.11 19.66
N THR A 337 23.01 9.49 20.85
CA THR A 337 23.39 8.87 22.12
C THR A 337 23.18 7.34 22.08
N LYS A 338 24.20 6.60 22.52
CA LYS A 338 24.12 5.14 22.61
C LYS A 338 23.01 4.72 23.57
N LYS A 339 22.17 3.79 23.15
CA LYS A 339 21.06 3.22 23.95
C LYS A 339 21.20 1.69 23.96
N SER A 340 20.62 1.04 24.96
CA SER A 340 20.38 -0.42 24.91
C SER A 340 19.38 -0.75 23.81
N GLU A 341 19.50 -1.93 23.23
CA GLU A 341 18.58 -2.42 22.22
C GLU A 341 17.29 -2.97 22.83
#